data_1b906f4c5f956776bfbdf0b67ed2d986
#
_entry.id   1b906f4c5f956776bfbdf0b67ed2d986
#
_cell.length_a   1.000
_cell.length_b   1.000
_cell.length_c   1.000
_cell.angle_alpha   90.00
_cell.angle_beta   90.00
_cell.angle_gamma   90.00
#
_symmetry.space_group_name_H-M   'P 1'
#
loop_
_entity.id
_entity.type
_entity.pdbx_description
1 polymer ?
#
loop_
_entity_poly.entity_id
_entity_poly.type
_entity_poly.pdbx_seq_one_letter_code
_entity_poly.pdbx_strand_id
1 'polypeptide(L)'
;MFQLRRLQYEDVEWIFDACQDETIQRWTLIPRPYSFEDAAWFIENEPEYVTMVIEDSESSMPLGLVSIHDIDEITREAPMGYWIAPWGRGMKAASAAVKLLIATITPDENIHSVIAYIAEENTASRRTIERAGFVEVEREWGMAREFLNEVMAIKYRKTL
;
A
#
# COMPACT_ATOMS: atom_id res chain seq x y z
N MET A 1 11.20 15.35 3.44
CA MET A 1 11.68 14.21 2.64
C MET A 1 11.23 12.90 3.28
N PHE A 2 11.15 11.83 2.53
CA PHE A 2 10.58 10.56 3.00
C PHE A 2 11.59 9.44 2.91
N GLN A 3 11.46 8.48 3.81
CA GLN A 3 12.24 7.24 3.79
C GLN A 3 11.33 6.04 4.09
N LEU A 4 11.80 4.86 3.74
CA LEU A 4 11.16 3.61 4.12
C LEU A 4 12.01 2.90 5.16
N ARG A 5 11.36 2.35 6.16
CA ARG A 5 12.00 1.49 7.16
C ARG A 5 11.17 0.24 7.43
N ARG A 6 11.79 -0.76 8.00
CA ARG A 6 11.09 -1.98 8.40
C ARG A 6 10.10 -1.70 9.51
N LEU A 7 9.07 -2.51 9.54
CA LEU A 7 8.07 -2.54 10.60
C LEU A 7 8.73 -2.97 11.92
N GLN A 8 8.34 -2.33 13.03
CA GLN A 8 8.81 -2.61 14.38
C GLN A 8 7.63 -2.79 15.33
N TYR A 9 7.84 -3.48 16.45
CA TYR A 9 6.76 -3.72 17.41
C TYR A 9 6.16 -2.41 17.96
N GLU A 10 7.00 -1.40 18.13
CA GLU A 10 6.61 -0.08 18.62
C GLU A 10 5.64 0.65 17.67
N ASP A 11 5.51 0.18 16.44
CA ASP A 11 4.57 0.75 15.47
C ASP A 11 3.10 0.44 15.77
N VAL A 12 2.82 -0.47 16.70
CA VAL A 12 1.46 -0.91 17.02
C VAL A 12 0.52 0.25 17.38
N GLU A 13 0.99 1.21 18.17
CA GLU A 13 0.16 2.33 18.62
C GLU A 13 -0.29 3.23 17.48
N TRP A 14 0.64 3.69 16.65
CA TRP A 14 0.29 4.60 15.57
C TRP A 14 -0.51 3.88 14.45
N ILE A 15 -0.24 2.60 14.21
CA ILE A 15 -1.02 1.80 13.25
C ILE A 15 -2.46 1.67 13.73
N PHE A 16 -2.65 1.34 15.02
CA PHE A 16 -3.97 1.31 15.63
C PHE A 16 -4.70 2.64 15.46
N ASP A 17 -4.05 3.76 15.80
CA ASP A 17 -4.65 5.09 15.69
C ASP A 17 -5.00 5.44 14.22
N ALA A 18 -4.10 5.20 13.30
CA ALA A 18 -4.32 5.47 11.88
C ALA A 18 -5.48 4.66 11.30
N CYS A 19 -5.59 3.38 11.67
CA CYS A 19 -6.60 2.48 11.14
C CYS A 19 -8.01 2.68 11.73
N GLN A 20 -8.20 3.65 12.63
CA GLN A 20 -9.53 4.14 13.02
C GLN A 20 -10.15 5.03 11.93
N ASP A 21 -9.36 5.49 10.97
CA ASP A 21 -9.81 6.38 9.89
C ASP A 21 -10.76 5.68 8.92
N GLU A 22 -11.90 6.29 8.66
CA GLU A 22 -12.94 5.75 7.77
C GLU A 22 -12.45 5.55 6.33
N THR A 23 -11.57 6.42 5.85
CA THR A 23 -11.03 6.33 4.49
C THR A 23 -10.10 5.12 4.34
N ILE A 24 -9.24 4.86 5.34
CA ILE A 24 -8.40 3.67 5.35
C ILE A 24 -9.27 2.41 5.42
N GLN A 25 -10.28 2.40 6.28
CA GLN A 25 -11.22 1.28 6.40
C GLN A 25 -11.99 1.03 5.11
N ARG A 26 -12.37 2.08 4.40
CA ARG A 26 -13.10 1.99 3.13
C ARG A 26 -12.29 1.33 2.02
N TRP A 27 -11.00 1.66 1.91
CA TRP A 27 -10.18 1.29 0.76
C TRP A 27 -9.17 0.17 1.02
N THR A 28 -9.21 -0.44 2.20
CA THR A 28 -8.31 -1.54 2.58
C THR A 28 -9.07 -2.74 3.14
N LEU A 29 -8.38 -3.88 3.26
CA LEU A 29 -8.95 -5.12 3.80
C LEU A 29 -8.71 -5.28 5.31
N ILE A 30 -8.46 -4.20 6.04
CA ILE A 30 -8.27 -4.28 7.49
C ILE A 30 -9.57 -4.69 8.19
N PRO A 31 -9.48 -5.36 9.36
CA PRO A 31 -10.66 -5.68 10.16
C PRO A 31 -11.49 -4.45 10.56
N ARG A 32 -12.79 -4.64 10.73
CA ARG A 32 -13.75 -3.58 11.14
C ARG A 32 -14.69 -4.13 12.20
N PRO A 33 -14.70 -3.56 13.41
CA PRO A 33 -13.83 -2.49 13.91
C PRO A 33 -12.37 -2.92 13.99
N TYR A 34 -11.45 -1.96 13.92
CA TYR A 34 -10.02 -2.21 14.03
C TYR A 34 -9.58 -2.09 15.47
N SER A 35 -8.99 -3.14 16.02
CA SER A 35 -8.56 -3.21 17.41
C SER A 35 -7.05 -3.08 17.56
N PHE A 36 -6.60 -2.86 18.78
CA PHE A 36 -5.18 -2.88 19.11
C PHE A 36 -4.55 -4.26 18.86
N GLU A 37 -5.30 -5.31 19.15
CA GLU A 37 -4.89 -6.70 18.88
C GLU A 37 -4.72 -6.96 17.38
N ASP A 38 -5.53 -6.34 16.53
CA ASP A 38 -5.37 -6.44 15.08
C ASP A 38 -4.04 -5.84 14.63
N ALA A 39 -3.68 -4.69 15.16
CA ALA A 39 -2.39 -4.04 14.88
C ALA A 39 -1.21 -4.88 15.37
N ALA A 40 -1.30 -5.42 16.57
CA ALA A 40 -0.27 -6.31 17.14
C ALA A 40 -0.13 -7.57 16.29
N TRP A 41 -1.23 -8.20 15.92
CA TRP A 41 -1.22 -9.40 15.07
C TRP A 41 -0.55 -9.13 13.72
N PHE A 42 -0.90 -8.01 13.09
CA PHE A 42 -0.33 -7.61 11.81
C PHE A 42 1.20 -7.47 11.88
N ILE A 43 1.71 -6.83 12.93
CA ILE A 43 3.14 -6.66 13.13
C ILE A 43 3.84 -7.99 13.39
N GLU A 44 3.25 -8.84 14.24
CA GLU A 44 3.83 -10.14 14.63
C GLU A 44 3.87 -11.14 13.48
N ASN A 45 2.89 -11.10 12.59
CA ASN A 45 2.74 -12.09 11.52
C ASN A 45 3.27 -11.63 10.17
N GLU A 46 3.40 -10.31 9.94
CA GLU A 46 3.83 -9.72 8.66
C GLU A 46 3.29 -10.50 7.46
N PRO A 47 1.95 -10.49 7.22
CA PRO A 47 1.32 -11.40 6.24
C PRO A 47 1.69 -11.10 4.78
N GLU A 48 2.41 -10.03 4.53
CA GLU A 48 2.81 -9.58 3.21
C GLU A 48 4.23 -10.05 2.86
N TYR A 49 4.57 -10.06 1.58
CA TYR A 49 5.93 -10.34 1.13
C TYR A 49 6.94 -9.34 1.71
N VAL A 50 6.60 -8.07 1.70
CA VAL A 50 7.33 -7.02 2.40
C VAL A 50 6.37 -5.89 2.80
N THR A 51 6.53 -5.38 4.02
CA THR A 51 5.83 -4.19 4.50
C THR A 51 6.86 -3.20 5.03
N MET A 52 6.75 -1.96 4.56
CA MET A 52 7.62 -0.88 4.97
C MET A 52 6.81 0.28 5.56
N VAL A 53 7.33 0.87 6.60
CA VAL A 53 6.79 2.12 7.17
C VAL A 53 7.28 3.28 6.32
N ILE A 54 6.35 4.14 5.94
CA ILE A 54 6.65 5.43 5.30
C ILE A 54 6.90 6.44 6.41
N GLU A 55 8.07 7.02 6.43
CA GLU A 55 8.49 7.90 7.53
C GLU A 55 9.02 9.23 6.98
N ASP A 56 8.71 10.33 7.68
CA ASP A 56 9.38 11.60 7.43
C ASP A 56 10.82 11.51 7.93
N SER A 57 11.77 11.69 7.05
CA SER A 57 13.19 11.52 7.38
C SER A 57 13.76 12.57 8.34
N GLU A 58 13.10 13.69 8.52
CA GLU A 58 13.54 14.74 9.45
C GLU A 58 13.00 14.54 10.87
N SER A 59 11.70 14.25 10.97
CA SER A 59 11.03 14.10 12.28
C SER A 59 10.94 12.66 12.77
N SER A 60 11.22 11.68 11.91
CA SER A 60 10.98 10.25 12.17
C SER A 60 9.50 9.92 12.45
N MET A 61 8.58 10.78 12.00
CA MET A 61 7.16 10.54 12.17
C MET A 61 6.68 9.50 11.15
N PRO A 62 6.03 8.41 11.59
CA PRO A 62 5.42 7.45 10.67
C PRO A 62 4.18 8.06 10.01
N LEU A 63 4.07 7.89 8.69
CA LEU A 63 3.04 8.52 7.88
C LEU A 63 2.10 7.51 7.20
N GLY A 64 2.47 6.24 7.16
CA GLY A 64 1.70 5.20 6.52
C GLY A 64 2.50 3.93 6.28
N LEU A 65 1.90 3.00 5.55
CA LEU A 65 2.52 1.75 5.15
C LEU A 65 2.48 1.58 3.63
N VAL A 66 3.49 0.92 3.09
CA VAL A 66 3.52 0.44 1.71
C VAL A 66 3.97 -1.01 1.71
N SER A 67 3.29 -1.86 0.95
CA SER A 67 3.53 -3.31 0.96
C SER A 67 3.59 -3.89 -0.44
N ILE A 68 4.38 -4.94 -0.60
CA ILE A 68 4.24 -5.90 -1.69
C ILE A 68 3.55 -7.13 -1.10
N HIS A 69 2.46 -7.55 -1.72
CA HIS A 69 1.74 -8.77 -1.39
C HIS A 69 2.44 -10.00 -2.01
N ASP A 70 1.79 -11.15 -2.00
CA ASP A 70 2.37 -12.36 -2.60
C ASP A 70 2.64 -12.17 -4.10
N ILE A 71 3.87 -12.48 -4.51
CA ILE A 71 4.29 -12.37 -5.90
C ILE A 71 3.74 -13.58 -6.68
N ASP A 72 3.12 -13.33 -7.82
CA ASP A 72 2.68 -14.39 -8.70
C ASP A 72 3.89 -15.10 -9.33
N GLU A 73 4.01 -16.41 -9.08
CA GLU A 73 5.17 -17.20 -9.52
C GLU A 73 5.23 -17.41 -11.04
N ILE A 74 4.10 -17.24 -11.73
CA ILE A 74 4.01 -17.45 -13.19
C ILE A 74 4.25 -16.14 -13.91
N THR A 75 3.49 -15.10 -13.57
CA THR A 75 3.54 -13.79 -14.23
C THR A 75 4.67 -12.92 -13.72
N ARG A 76 5.19 -13.21 -12.52
CA ARG A 76 6.17 -12.38 -11.82
C ARG A 76 5.66 -10.97 -11.53
N GLU A 77 4.35 -10.83 -11.43
CA GLU A 77 3.71 -9.59 -11.00
C GLU A 77 3.71 -9.48 -9.48
N ALA A 78 4.10 -8.34 -8.97
CA ALA A 78 4.13 -8.02 -7.54
C ALA A 78 2.96 -7.07 -7.21
N PRO A 79 1.86 -7.57 -6.63
CA PRO A 79 0.78 -6.71 -6.18
C PRO A 79 1.24 -5.80 -5.04
N MET A 80 0.97 -4.51 -5.17
CA MET A 80 1.35 -3.50 -4.20
C MET A 80 0.11 -2.85 -3.60
N GLY A 81 0.18 -2.52 -2.32
CA GLY A 81 -0.81 -1.71 -1.63
C GLY A 81 -0.13 -0.69 -0.72
N TYR A 82 -0.87 0.36 -0.38
CA TYR A 82 -0.42 1.37 0.57
C TYR A 82 -1.62 2.08 1.20
N TRP A 83 -1.38 2.68 2.35
CA TRP A 83 -2.29 3.65 2.93
C TRP A 83 -1.49 4.72 3.69
N ILE A 84 -2.07 5.91 3.78
CA ILE A 84 -1.47 7.05 4.45
C ILE A 84 -2.33 7.42 5.66
N ALA A 85 -1.70 7.57 6.80
CA ALA A 85 -2.36 8.05 8.01
C ALA A 85 -2.95 9.45 7.80
N PRO A 86 -4.05 9.80 8.48
CA PRO A 86 -4.68 11.13 8.32
C PRO A 86 -3.70 12.29 8.43
N TRP A 87 -2.75 12.20 9.35
CA TRP A 87 -1.74 13.26 9.57
C TRP A 87 -0.63 13.31 8.51
N GLY A 88 -0.53 12.30 7.64
CA GLY A 88 0.47 12.24 6.56
C GLY A 88 -0.08 12.64 5.19
N ARG A 89 -1.35 12.99 5.10
CA ARG A 89 -2.00 13.33 3.81
C ARG A 89 -1.59 14.70 3.30
N GLY A 90 -1.70 14.88 1.98
CA GLY A 90 -1.40 16.16 1.32
C GLY A 90 0.09 16.46 1.14
N MET A 91 0.98 15.58 1.58
CA MET A 91 2.44 15.77 1.56
C MET A 91 3.13 15.04 0.40
N LYS A 92 2.38 14.34 -0.43
CA LYS A 92 2.89 13.47 -1.50
C LYS A 92 3.69 12.26 -0.98
N ALA A 93 3.48 11.87 0.26
CA ALA A 93 4.16 10.74 0.89
C ALA A 93 3.91 9.42 0.15
N ALA A 94 2.67 9.17 -0.30
CA ALA A 94 2.32 7.95 -1.01
C ALA A 94 3.11 7.78 -2.31
N SER A 95 3.14 8.80 -3.17
CA SER A 95 3.88 8.70 -4.44
C SER A 95 5.39 8.58 -4.23
N ALA A 96 5.94 9.25 -3.23
CA ALA A 96 7.34 9.09 -2.86
C ALA A 96 7.64 7.67 -2.36
N ALA A 97 6.78 7.14 -1.49
CA ALA A 97 6.93 5.79 -0.96
C ALA A 97 6.86 4.71 -2.05
N VAL A 98 5.93 4.85 -2.98
CA VAL A 98 5.83 3.92 -4.13
C VAL A 98 7.11 3.91 -4.95
N LYS A 99 7.67 5.08 -5.26
CA LYS A 99 8.93 5.19 -6.00
C LYS A 99 10.11 4.59 -5.24
N LEU A 100 10.19 4.83 -3.93
CA LEU A 100 11.24 4.26 -3.07
C LEU A 100 11.14 2.74 -2.99
N LEU A 101 9.93 2.21 -2.84
CA LEU A 101 9.70 0.76 -2.81
C LEU A 101 10.11 0.12 -4.13
N ILE A 102 9.71 0.69 -5.26
CA ILE A 102 10.09 0.19 -6.58
C ILE A 102 11.61 0.18 -6.73
N ALA A 103 12.29 1.24 -6.35
CA ALA A 103 13.75 1.29 -6.39
C ALA A 103 14.39 0.20 -5.52
N THR A 104 13.78 -0.12 -4.38
CA THR A 104 14.24 -1.17 -3.46
C THR A 104 14.11 -2.57 -4.05
N ILE A 105 13.00 -2.85 -4.75
CA ILE A 105 12.71 -4.17 -5.30
C ILE A 105 13.21 -4.40 -6.73
N THR A 106 13.52 -3.34 -7.47
CA THR A 106 13.99 -3.44 -8.87
C THR A 106 15.19 -4.39 -9.06
N PRO A 107 16.13 -4.50 -8.12
CA PRO A 107 17.21 -5.49 -8.24
C PRO A 107 16.77 -6.94 -8.11
N ASP A 108 15.55 -7.21 -7.66
CA ASP A 108 15.03 -8.57 -7.55
C ASP A 108 14.59 -9.07 -8.94
N GLU A 109 15.39 -9.94 -9.54
CA GLU A 109 15.14 -10.51 -10.86
C GLU A 109 13.87 -11.39 -10.92
N ASN A 110 13.30 -11.75 -9.77
CA ASN A 110 12.05 -12.50 -9.70
C ASN A 110 10.80 -11.63 -9.92
N ILE A 111 10.95 -10.31 -9.91
CA ILE A 111 9.84 -9.37 -10.10
C ILE A 111 9.97 -8.70 -11.46
N HIS A 112 9.00 -8.94 -12.34
CA HIS A 112 8.97 -8.34 -13.68
C HIS A 112 8.18 -7.04 -13.74
N SER A 113 7.14 -6.94 -12.92
CA SER A 113 6.30 -5.75 -12.86
C SER A 113 5.64 -5.61 -11.49
N VAL A 114 5.30 -4.38 -11.15
CA VAL A 114 4.48 -4.06 -9.98
C VAL A 114 3.08 -3.71 -10.46
N ILE A 115 2.07 -4.27 -9.81
CA ILE A 115 0.67 -4.00 -10.11
C ILE A 115 -0.05 -3.42 -8.91
N ALA A 116 -1.09 -2.65 -9.15
CA ALA A 116 -1.98 -2.13 -8.13
C ALA A 116 -3.42 -2.19 -8.62
N TYR A 117 -4.32 -2.63 -7.75
CA TYR A 117 -5.76 -2.65 -8.01
C TYR A 117 -6.40 -1.52 -7.22
N ILE A 118 -7.02 -0.58 -7.92
CA ILE A 118 -7.58 0.62 -7.32
C ILE A 118 -9.02 0.79 -7.77
N ALA A 119 -9.92 1.06 -6.82
CA ALA A 119 -11.30 1.36 -7.15
C ALA A 119 -11.36 2.63 -8.02
N GLU A 120 -12.20 2.62 -9.05
CA GLU A 120 -12.37 3.76 -9.96
C GLU A 120 -12.70 5.06 -9.22
N GLU A 121 -13.48 4.98 -8.16
CA GLU A 121 -13.88 6.12 -7.33
C GLU A 121 -12.76 6.67 -6.45
N ASN A 122 -11.71 5.89 -6.21
CA ASN A 122 -10.57 6.32 -5.40
C ASN A 122 -9.61 7.20 -6.21
N THR A 123 -10.06 8.40 -6.54
CA THR A 123 -9.35 9.35 -7.40
C THR A 123 -7.97 9.72 -6.85
N ALA A 124 -7.86 9.89 -5.53
CA ALA A 124 -6.58 10.24 -4.89
C ALA A 124 -5.52 9.16 -5.12
N SER A 125 -5.88 7.89 -4.92
CA SER A 125 -4.99 6.76 -5.13
C SER A 125 -4.62 6.59 -6.61
N ARG A 126 -5.58 6.76 -7.52
CA ARG A 126 -5.34 6.71 -8.97
C ARG A 126 -4.29 7.74 -9.39
N ARG A 127 -4.45 8.99 -8.96
CA ARG A 127 -3.48 10.05 -9.26
C ARG A 127 -2.09 9.77 -8.69
N THR A 128 -2.03 9.18 -7.50
CA THR A 128 -0.77 8.78 -6.88
C THR A 128 -0.02 7.76 -7.73
N ILE A 129 -0.70 6.71 -8.15
CA ILE A 129 -0.14 5.62 -8.97
C ILE A 129 0.28 6.13 -10.35
N GLU A 130 -0.54 6.93 -11.00
CA GLU A 130 -0.24 7.52 -12.31
C GLU A 130 1.02 8.41 -12.25
N ARG A 131 1.16 9.22 -11.19
CA ARG A 131 2.37 10.03 -10.96
C ARG A 131 3.62 9.19 -10.70
N ALA A 132 3.46 8.00 -10.18
CA ALA A 132 4.55 7.05 -9.98
C ALA A 132 4.94 6.29 -11.26
N GLY A 133 4.24 6.55 -12.37
CA GLY A 133 4.56 5.98 -13.69
C GLY A 133 3.84 4.68 -14.01
N PHE A 134 2.80 4.33 -13.26
CA PHE A 134 1.94 3.20 -13.59
C PHE A 134 0.98 3.56 -14.70
N VAL A 135 0.63 2.58 -15.52
CA VAL A 135 -0.36 2.71 -16.58
C VAL A 135 -1.54 1.77 -16.35
N GLU A 136 -2.73 2.23 -16.69
CA GLU A 136 -3.93 1.39 -16.67
C GLU A 136 -3.82 0.29 -17.72
N VAL A 137 -4.03 -0.97 -17.31
CA VAL A 137 -3.97 -2.12 -18.23
C VAL A 137 -5.30 -2.86 -18.34
N GLU A 138 -6.15 -2.77 -17.34
CA GLU A 138 -7.43 -3.47 -17.30
C GLU A 138 -8.41 -2.77 -16.36
N ARG A 139 -9.69 -2.87 -16.65
CA ARG A 139 -10.76 -2.32 -15.83
C ARG A 139 -11.91 -3.29 -15.80
N GLU A 140 -12.31 -3.75 -14.61
CA GLU A 140 -13.33 -4.76 -14.45
C GLU A 140 -14.09 -4.59 -13.14
N TRP A 141 -15.36 -4.93 -13.16
CA TRP A 141 -16.18 -4.97 -11.96
C TRP A 141 -15.71 -6.09 -11.03
N GLY A 142 -15.37 -5.73 -9.79
CA GLY A 142 -14.99 -6.70 -8.77
C GLY A 142 -13.63 -7.37 -8.97
N MET A 143 -12.74 -6.79 -9.77
CA MET A 143 -11.45 -7.38 -10.07
C MET A 143 -10.57 -7.53 -8.81
N ALA A 144 -10.09 -8.75 -8.57
CA ALA A 144 -8.96 -9.12 -7.73
C ALA A 144 -9.11 -9.10 -6.21
N ARG A 145 -10.01 -8.33 -5.60
CA ARG A 145 -10.13 -8.27 -4.13
C ARG A 145 -11.57 -8.27 -3.67
N GLU A 146 -11.86 -8.95 -2.54
CA GLU A 146 -13.20 -9.06 -1.99
C GLU A 146 -13.88 -7.70 -1.75
N PHE A 147 -13.15 -6.73 -1.21
CA PHE A 147 -13.71 -5.42 -0.94
C PHE A 147 -13.99 -4.60 -2.21
N LEU A 148 -13.43 -5.00 -3.35
CA LEU A 148 -13.68 -4.39 -4.66
C LEU A 148 -14.76 -5.10 -5.47
N ASN A 149 -15.38 -6.15 -4.94
CA ASN A 149 -16.39 -6.94 -5.67
C ASN A 149 -17.63 -6.15 -6.08
N GLU A 150 -17.94 -5.07 -5.36
CA GLU A 150 -19.11 -4.22 -5.62
C GLU A 150 -18.74 -2.88 -6.27
N VAL A 151 -17.52 -2.73 -6.75
CA VAL A 151 -17.03 -1.50 -7.39
C VAL A 151 -16.28 -1.83 -8.67
N MET A 152 -16.20 -0.84 -9.55
CA MET A 152 -15.30 -0.92 -10.70
C MET A 152 -13.86 -0.80 -10.21
N ALA A 153 -13.03 -1.79 -10.50
CA ALA A 153 -11.61 -1.80 -10.16
C ALA A 153 -10.75 -1.60 -11.40
N ILE A 154 -9.65 -0.89 -11.22
CA ILE A 154 -8.67 -0.62 -12.27
C ILE A 154 -7.37 -1.28 -11.88
N LYS A 155 -6.85 -2.12 -12.78
CA LYS A 155 -5.50 -2.68 -12.66
C LYS A 155 -4.51 -1.73 -13.32
N TYR A 156 -3.55 -1.30 -12.56
CA TYR A 156 -2.40 -0.52 -13.01
C TYR A 156 -1.15 -1.38 -12.99
N ARG A 157 -0.26 -1.14 -13.93
CA ARG A 157 1.04 -1.85 -14.00
C ARG A 157 2.18 -0.89 -14.24
N LYS A 158 3.31 -1.19 -13.60
CA LYS A 158 4.61 -0.62 -13.91
C LYS A 158 5.60 -1.74 -14.17
N THR A 159 6.09 -1.83 -15.38
CA THR A 159 7.16 -2.76 -15.75
C THR A 159 8.49 -2.27 -15.19
N LEU A 160 9.26 -3.17 -14.59
CA LEU A 160 10.57 -2.87 -14.01
C LEU A 160 11.69 -2.96 -15.03
#